data_c2a21ea99eb34a0c610c62b1a45d2b91
#
_entry.id   c2a21ea99eb34a0c610c62b1a45d2b91
#
_cell.length_a   1.000
_cell.length_b   1.000
_cell.length_c   1.000
_cell.angle_alpha   90.00
_cell.angle_beta   90.00
_cell.angle_gamma   90.00
#
_symmetry.space_group_name_H-M   'P 1'
#
loop_
_entity.id
_entity.type
_entity.pdbx_description
1 polymer ?
#
loop_
_entity_poly.entity_id
_entity_poly.type
_entity_poly.pdbx_seq_one_letter_code
_entity_poly.pdbx_strand_id
1 'polypeptide(L)'
;MKAVVIKEQNGEVAVEERERPSPGPGQVLIRVHVCGVCHSDLAVLQGALPFAQFPLVPGHEVAGVVEEVGEGVAWPETGARVGMPWLYSSCGHCEQCTRGDEVLCQVAPQVTGVTTDGGYAEFMLAPAAYVAPIPDALDFADAAPLMCAGLTVYNGLRNAGFEPGDRVAVIGLGGLGHLGVLYAKAMGARVAVLSSSPDKEDEAKELGAERFISEEGTALSEALLDWEGGANVILATAPSTRPMTDALPGLAPDGTLAVLGAAAGEISVSPMDLIGARRHLIGSPSGSRKDIRDALQFAATHDVRPYITRRPLEDAADVLNEMHERRLRGRVVLTVA
;
A
#
# COMPACT_ATOMS: atom_id res chain seq x y z
N MET A 1 -14.15 -14.97 -19.34
CA MET A 1 -14.12 -14.22 -18.09
C MET A 1 -14.06 -12.74 -18.39
N LYS A 2 -14.71 -11.91 -17.55
CA LYS A 2 -14.56 -10.45 -17.63
C LYS A 2 -13.21 -10.02 -17.04
N ALA A 3 -12.57 -9.04 -17.68
CA ALA A 3 -11.37 -8.39 -17.19
C ALA A 3 -11.33 -6.92 -17.65
N VAL A 4 -10.82 -6.05 -16.81
CA VAL A 4 -10.48 -4.66 -17.18
C VAL A 4 -9.10 -4.67 -17.82
N VAL A 5 -8.98 -4.06 -18.99
CA VAL A 5 -7.75 -4.07 -19.78
C VAL A 5 -7.29 -2.66 -20.09
N ILE A 6 -6.01 -2.41 -19.93
CA ILE A 6 -5.29 -1.25 -20.44
C ILE A 6 -4.42 -1.73 -21.60
N LYS A 7 -4.70 -1.26 -22.83
CA LYS A 7 -3.97 -1.72 -24.04
C LYS A 7 -2.62 -1.06 -24.23
N GLU A 8 -2.51 0.19 -23.79
CA GLU A 8 -1.30 1.02 -23.95
C GLU A 8 -1.29 2.13 -22.90
N GLN A 9 -0.15 2.74 -22.70
CA GLN A 9 0.00 3.91 -21.82
C GLN A 9 -0.94 5.05 -22.24
N ASN A 10 -1.64 5.64 -21.28
CA ASN A 10 -2.69 6.65 -21.46
C ASN A 10 -3.84 6.17 -22.38
N GLY A 11 -3.96 4.85 -22.57
CA GLY A 11 -5.03 4.26 -23.36
C GLY A 11 -6.35 4.17 -22.61
N GLU A 12 -7.34 3.63 -23.29
CA GLU A 12 -8.65 3.36 -22.70
C GLU A 12 -8.56 2.25 -21.65
N VAL A 13 -9.31 2.42 -20.56
CA VAL A 13 -9.56 1.40 -19.54
C VAL A 13 -10.90 0.76 -19.86
N ALA A 14 -10.90 -0.45 -20.40
CA ALA A 14 -12.10 -1.10 -20.90
C ALA A 14 -12.32 -2.49 -20.29
N VAL A 15 -13.58 -2.87 -20.09
CA VAL A 15 -13.95 -4.24 -19.73
C VAL A 15 -14.01 -5.07 -21.00
N GLU A 16 -13.29 -6.19 -21.00
CA GLU A 16 -13.23 -7.15 -22.11
C GLU A 16 -13.56 -8.56 -21.66
N GLU A 17 -14.10 -9.36 -22.57
CA GLU A 17 -14.19 -10.81 -22.40
C GLU A 17 -12.84 -11.45 -22.78
N ARG A 18 -12.28 -12.23 -21.88
CA ARG A 18 -11.04 -12.99 -22.08
C ARG A 18 -11.25 -14.47 -21.82
N GLU A 19 -10.39 -15.31 -22.36
CA GLU A 19 -10.35 -16.72 -22.00
C GLU A 19 -9.96 -16.87 -20.53
N ARG A 20 -10.63 -17.78 -19.81
CA ARG A 20 -10.25 -18.13 -18.44
C ARG A 20 -8.92 -18.89 -18.47
N PRO A 21 -7.88 -18.41 -17.77
CA PRO A 21 -6.60 -19.09 -17.75
C PRO A 21 -6.64 -20.37 -16.92
N SER A 22 -5.68 -21.27 -17.16
CA SER A 22 -5.46 -22.48 -16.36
C SER A 22 -4.08 -22.41 -15.68
N PRO A 23 -3.95 -22.86 -14.40
CA PRO A 23 -2.70 -22.78 -13.69
C PRO A 23 -1.68 -23.80 -14.21
N GLY A 24 -0.47 -23.32 -14.51
CA GLY A 24 0.70 -24.16 -14.80
C GLY A 24 1.37 -24.67 -13.52
N PRO A 25 2.50 -25.43 -13.67
CA PRO A 25 3.26 -25.92 -12.53
C PRO A 25 3.67 -24.79 -11.56
N GLY A 26 3.43 -25.00 -10.26
CA GLY A 26 3.73 -24.02 -9.20
C GLY A 26 2.79 -22.81 -9.13
N GLN A 27 1.74 -22.75 -9.95
CA GLN A 27 0.76 -21.66 -9.96
C GLN A 27 -0.57 -22.09 -9.34
N VAL A 28 -1.35 -21.10 -8.95
CA VAL A 28 -2.76 -21.23 -8.57
C VAL A 28 -3.60 -20.30 -9.42
N LEU A 29 -4.85 -20.70 -9.69
CA LEU A 29 -5.88 -19.83 -10.22
C LEU A 29 -6.70 -19.28 -9.06
N ILE A 30 -6.73 -17.97 -8.92
CA ILE A 30 -7.53 -17.29 -7.91
C ILE A 30 -8.83 -16.82 -8.56
N ARG A 31 -9.99 -17.24 -8.02
CA ARG A 31 -11.26 -16.58 -8.27
C ARG A 31 -11.29 -15.31 -7.43
N VAL A 32 -11.20 -14.16 -8.09
CA VAL A 32 -11.14 -12.86 -7.44
C VAL A 32 -12.52 -12.49 -6.92
N HIS A 33 -12.62 -12.18 -5.64
CA HIS A 33 -13.82 -11.62 -5.03
C HIS A 33 -13.82 -10.10 -5.07
N VAL A 34 -12.67 -9.51 -4.73
CA VAL A 34 -12.46 -8.07 -4.75
C VAL A 34 -11.01 -7.75 -5.11
N CYS A 35 -10.81 -6.58 -5.70
CA CYS A 35 -9.48 -5.98 -5.88
C CYS A 35 -9.53 -4.51 -5.45
N GLY A 36 -8.60 -4.10 -4.60
CA GLY A 36 -8.46 -2.70 -4.18
C GLY A 36 -7.93 -1.82 -5.31
N VAL A 37 -8.29 -0.53 -5.29
CA VAL A 37 -7.79 0.48 -6.23
C VAL A 37 -6.75 1.36 -5.56
N CYS A 38 -5.59 1.46 -6.19
CA CYS A 38 -4.42 2.17 -5.69
C CYS A 38 -3.93 3.25 -6.66
N HIS A 39 -3.23 4.26 -6.15
CA HIS A 39 -2.55 5.26 -6.98
C HIS A 39 -1.52 4.64 -7.94
N SER A 40 -0.98 3.46 -7.62
CA SER A 40 -0.08 2.75 -8.53
C SER A 40 -0.78 2.26 -9.79
N ASP A 41 -2.09 1.94 -9.74
CA ASP A 41 -2.87 1.56 -10.93
C ASP A 41 -3.05 2.77 -11.86
N LEU A 42 -3.28 3.96 -11.28
CA LEU A 42 -3.30 5.22 -12.03
C LEU A 42 -1.90 5.54 -12.61
N ALA A 43 -0.82 5.31 -11.83
CA ALA A 43 0.55 5.49 -12.29
C ALA A 43 0.91 4.56 -13.46
N VAL A 44 0.40 3.32 -13.47
CA VAL A 44 0.50 2.39 -14.61
C VAL A 44 -0.19 3.00 -15.83
N LEU A 45 -1.45 3.40 -15.70
CA LEU A 45 -2.22 4.00 -16.78
C LEU A 45 -1.50 5.23 -17.37
N GLN A 46 -0.97 6.10 -16.53
CA GLN A 46 -0.28 7.33 -16.91
C GLN A 46 1.16 7.12 -17.42
N GLY A 47 1.69 5.88 -17.34
CA GLY A 47 3.06 5.57 -17.73
C GLY A 47 4.14 6.11 -16.80
N ALA A 48 3.78 6.43 -15.57
CA ALA A 48 4.74 6.81 -14.52
C ALA A 48 5.60 5.64 -14.04
N LEU A 49 5.22 4.40 -14.38
CA LEU A 49 6.00 3.18 -14.14
C LEU A 49 6.55 2.65 -15.48
N PRO A 50 7.79 3.01 -15.86
CA PRO A 50 8.33 2.72 -17.20
C PRO A 50 8.56 1.24 -17.48
N PHE A 51 8.46 0.38 -16.47
CA PHE A 51 8.58 -1.07 -16.58
C PHE A 51 7.22 -1.78 -16.74
N ALA A 52 6.10 -1.03 -16.78
CA ALA A 52 4.78 -1.60 -17.04
C ALA A 52 4.72 -2.24 -18.43
N GLN A 53 4.05 -3.39 -18.53
CA GLN A 53 3.94 -4.17 -19.77
C GLN A 53 2.49 -4.16 -20.24
N PHE A 54 2.26 -3.74 -21.49
CA PHE A 54 0.95 -3.66 -22.12
C PHE A 54 0.81 -4.67 -23.26
N PRO A 55 -0.40 -5.19 -23.59
CA PRO A 55 -1.66 -4.98 -22.87
C PRO A 55 -1.67 -5.65 -21.49
N LEU A 56 -2.40 -5.07 -20.53
CA LEU A 56 -2.32 -5.45 -19.10
C LEU A 56 -3.71 -5.44 -18.44
N VAL A 57 -3.96 -6.38 -17.57
CA VAL A 57 -5.00 -6.32 -16.55
C VAL A 57 -4.38 -5.69 -15.28
N PRO A 58 -4.79 -4.50 -14.84
CA PRO A 58 -4.24 -3.87 -13.65
C PRO A 58 -4.76 -4.49 -12.35
N GLY A 59 -4.37 -3.92 -11.20
CA GLY A 59 -4.84 -4.32 -9.88
C GLY A 59 -3.90 -5.26 -9.14
N HIS A 60 -3.34 -4.77 -8.02
CA HIS A 60 -2.35 -5.48 -7.19
C HIS A 60 -2.77 -5.61 -5.72
N GLU A 61 -4.03 -5.37 -5.43
CA GLU A 61 -4.62 -5.53 -4.09
C GLU A 61 -5.71 -6.61 -4.14
N VAL A 62 -5.32 -7.83 -4.46
CA VAL A 62 -6.25 -8.92 -4.78
C VAL A 62 -6.65 -9.71 -3.53
N ALA A 63 -7.94 -9.98 -3.37
CA ALA A 63 -8.44 -10.90 -2.36
C ALA A 63 -9.49 -11.83 -2.97
N GLY A 64 -9.37 -13.13 -2.72
CA GLY A 64 -10.24 -14.15 -3.29
C GLY A 64 -10.00 -15.55 -2.75
N VAL A 65 -10.40 -16.52 -3.52
CA VAL A 65 -10.34 -17.96 -3.19
C VAL A 65 -9.58 -18.71 -4.27
N VAL A 66 -8.74 -19.63 -3.87
CA VAL A 66 -8.09 -20.55 -4.79
C VAL A 66 -9.13 -21.43 -5.45
N GLU A 67 -9.27 -21.31 -6.76
CA GLU A 67 -10.21 -22.07 -7.58
C GLU A 67 -9.59 -23.37 -8.09
N GLU A 68 -8.34 -23.29 -8.57
CA GLU A 68 -7.58 -24.42 -9.10
C GLU A 68 -6.12 -24.32 -8.66
N VAL A 69 -5.46 -25.47 -8.52
CA VAL A 69 -4.03 -25.56 -8.21
C VAL A 69 -3.30 -26.28 -9.35
N GLY A 70 -2.14 -25.76 -9.73
CA GLY A 70 -1.27 -26.37 -10.73
C GLY A 70 -0.43 -27.51 -10.16
N GLU A 71 0.29 -28.19 -11.04
CA GLU A 71 1.16 -29.30 -10.67
C GLU A 71 2.24 -28.85 -9.68
N GLY A 72 2.52 -29.68 -8.66
CA GLY A 72 3.57 -29.46 -7.66
C GLY A 72 3.23 -28.45 -6.56
N VAL A 73 2.01 -27.92 -6.53
CA VAL A 73 1.54 -27.00 -5.46
C VAL A 73 1.07 -27.82 -4.26
N ALA A 74 1.80 -27.72 -3.15
CA ALA A 74 1.43 -28.34 -1.87
C ALA A 74 0.56 -27.42 -1.00
N TRP A 75 0.66 -26.12 -1.19
CA TRP A 75 -0.13 -25.06 -0.55
C TRP A 75 -0.12 -23.82 -1.46
N PRO A 76 -1.22 -23.05 -1.55
CA PRO A 76 -2.55 -23.26 -0.92
C PRO A 76 -3.38 -24.35 -1.61
N GLU A 77 -4.35 -24.93 -0.89
CA GLU A 77 -5.33 -25.86 -1.46
C GLU A 77 -6.51 -25.11 -2.11
N THR A 78 -7.26 -25.80 -2.96
CA THR A 78 -8.53 -25.29 -3.51
C THR A 78 -9.50 -24.96 -2.38
N GLY A 79 -10.14 -23.79 -2.49
CA GLY A 79 -11.01 -23.23 -1.45
C GLY A 79 -10.28 -22.35 -0.43
N ALA A 80 -8.94 -22.33 -0.41
CA ALA A 80 -8.19 -21.47 0.50
C ALA A 80 -8.44 -19.98 0.22
N ARG A 81 -8.60 -19.19 1.28
CA ARG A 81 -8.72 -17.74 1.22
C ARG A 81 -7.33 -17.11 1.07
N VAL A 82 -7.09 -16.43 -0.04
CA VAL A 82 -5.78 -15.88 -0.37
C VAL A 82 -5.87 -14.46 -0.93
N GLY A 83 -4.79 -13.70 -0.76
CA GLY A 83 -4.56 -12.44 -1.45
C GLY A 83 -3.29 -12.48 -2.27
N MET A 84 -3.24 -11.65 -3.30
CA MET A 84 -2.04 -11.42 -4.09
C MET A 84 -1.61 -9.95 -3.95
N PRO A 85 -0.43 -9.70 -3.32
CA PRO A 85 0.09 -8.35 -3.10
C PRO A 85 0.86 -7.81 -4.32
N TRP A 86 1.49 -6.63 -4.13
CA TRP A 86 2.36 -5.98 -5.10
C TRP A 86 3.43 -6.91 -5.68
N LEU A 87 4.18 -7.62 -4.83
CA LEU A 87 5.25 -8.52 -5.26
C LEU A 87 4.66 -9.82 -5.83
N TYR A 88 4.65 -9.94 -7.17
CA TYR A 88 4.20 -11.15 -7.85
C TYR A 88 5.21 -12.29 -7.73
N SER A 89 6.48 -12.01 -8.00
CA SER A 89 7.56 -12.97 -7.83
C SER A 89 8.93 -12.28 -7.77
N SER A 90 9.95 -13.04 -7.36
CA SER A 90 11.33 -12.59 -7.35
C SER A 90 12.26 -13.73 -7.80
N CYS A 91 13.55 -13.49 -7.99
CA CYS A 91 14.48 -14.52 -8.45
C CYS A 91 14.73 -15.67 -7.45
N GLY A 92 14.47 -15.45 -6.15
CA GLY A 92 14.60 -16.45 -5.10
C GLY A 92 16.03 -16.80 -4.65
N HIS A 93 17.08 -16.30 -5.33
CA HIS A 93 18.47 -16.72 -5.07
C HIS A 93 19.46 -15.57 -4.88
N CYS A 94 19.11 -14.32 -5.13
CA CYS A 94 19.99 -13.18 -4.83
C CYS A 94 20.07 -12.94 -3.30
N GLU A 95 21.03 -12.12 -2.87
CA GLU A 95 21.24 -11.80 -1.46
C GLU A 95 19.96 -11.32 -0.76
N GLN A 96 19.21 -10.40 -1.38
CA GLN A 96 17.98 -9.87 -0.85
C GLN A 96 16.92 -10.98 -0.70
N CYS A 97 16.73 -11.81 -1.72
CA CYS A 97 15.77 -12.91 -1.67
C CYS A 97 16.11 -13.94 -0.60
N THR A 98 17.40 -14.31 -0.48
CA THR A 98 17.83 -15.34 0.47
C THR A 98 17.74 -14.91 1.94
N ARG A 99 17.77 -13.61 2.21
CA ARG A 99 17.55 -13.08 3.57
C ARG A 99 16.07 -12.71 3.86
N GLY A 100 15.16 -12.87 2.88
CA GLY A 100 13.72 -12.62 3.05
C GLY A 100 13.26 -11.21 2.67
N ASP A 101 14.12 -10.39 2.07
CA ASP A 101 13.80 -9.04 1.56
C ASP A 101 13.48 -9.08 0.06
N GLU A 102 12.62 -10.01 -0.37
CA GLU A 102 12.36 -10.26 -1.79
C GLU A 102 11.84 -9.03 -2.56
N VAL A 103 11.19 -8.09 -1.86
CA VAL A 103 10.73 -6.82 -2.44
C VAL A 103 11.89 -5.96 -2.96
N LEU A 104 13.11 -6.19 -2.47
CA LEU A 104 14.35 -5.52 -2.91
C LEU A 104 15.10 -6.30 -4.00
N CYS A 105 14.51 -7.33 -4.59
CA CYS A 105 15.13 -8.11 -5.66
C CYS A 105 15.46 -7.22 -6.87
N GLN A 106 16.75 -7.23 -7.32
CA GLN A 106 17.19 -6.47 -8.48
C GLN A 106 17.42 -7.35 -9.72
N VAL A 107 17.25 -8.67 -9.60
CA VAL A 107 17.59 -9.63 -10.68
C VAL A 107 16.39 -9.86 -11.59
N ALA A 108 15.25 -10.29 -11.02
CA ALA A 108 14.06 -10.59 -11.78
C ALA A 108 12.79 -10.39 -10.93
N PRO A 109 12.50 -9.16 -10.46
CA PRO A 109 11.25 -8.89 -9.77
C PRO A 109 10.11 -8.83 -10.77
N GLN A 110 8.96 -9.44 -10.42
CA GLN A 110 7.72 -9.26 -11.14
C GLN A 110 6.68 -8.60 -10.21
N VAL A 111 5.83 -7.78 -10.80
CA VAL A 111 4.88 -6.93 -10.07
C VAL A 111 3.48 -7.20 -10.59
N THR A 112 2.58 -7.52 -9.67
CA THR A 112 1.17 -7.79 -9.93
C THR A 112 0.49 -6.54 -10.53
N GLY A 113 -0.22 -6.71 -11.65
CA GLY A 113 -0.92 -5.61 -12.30
C GLY A 113 -0.01 -4.54 -12.92
N VAL A 114 1.29 -4.86 -13.13
CA VAL A 114 2.28 -3.96 -13.74
C VAL A 114 3.12 -4.69 -14.78
N THR A 115 3.83 -5.75 -14.38
CA THR A 115 4.63 -6.59 -15.29
C THR A 115 3.96 -7.92 -15.62
N THR A 116 2.87 -8.22 -14.94
CA THR A 116 2.01 -9.38 -15.13
C THR A 116 0.56 -8.95 -14.94
N ASP A 117 -0.39 -9.68 -15.51
CA ASP A 117 -1.80 -9.42 -15.27
C ASP A 117 -2.15 -9.45 -13.77
N GLY A 118 -3.02 -8.55 -13.34
CA GLY A 118 -3.47 -8.34 -11.97
C GLY A 118 -4.92 -8.80 -11.74
N GLY A 119 -5.53 -8.23 -10.71
CA GLY A 119 -6.81 -8.66 -10.15
C GLY A 119 -8.06 -7.90 -10.61
N TYR A 120 -7.98 -7.01 -11.59
CA TYR A 120 -9.20 -6.42 -12.16
C TYR A 120 -9.84 -7.38 -13.17
N ALA A 121 -10.08 -8.60 -12.72
CA ALA A 121 -10.65 -9.70 -13.50
C ALA A 121 -11.34 -10.72 -12.60
N GLU A 122 -12.25 -11.53 -13.17
CA GLU A 122 -12.91 -12.62 -12.44
C GLU A 122 -11.92 -13.69 -11.94
N PHE A 123 -10.84 -13.91 -12.70
CA PHE A 123 -9.79 -14.87 -12.35
C PHE A 123 -8.41 -14.29 -12.64
N MET A 124 -7.44 -14.64 -11.79
CA MET A 124 -6.03 -14.35 -12.04
C MET A 124 -5.14 -15.56 -11.74
N LEU A 125 -4.05 -15.71 -12.47
CA LEU A 125 -2.98 -16.64 -12.14
C LEU A 125 -2.02 -16.00 -11.15
N ALA A 126 -1.55 -16.78 -10.17
CA ALA A 126 -0.54 -16.35 -9.23
C ALA A 126 0.46 -17.48 -8.92
N PRO A 127 1.75 -17.17 -8.68
CA PRO A 127 2.67 -18.17 -8.13
C PRO A 127 2.22 -18.54 -6.71
N ALA A 128 2.00 -19.84 -6.46
CA ALA A 128 1.54 -20.34 -5.16
C ALA A 128 2.41 -19.88 -3.99
N ALA A 129 3.72 -19.74 -4.19
CA ALA A 129 4.68 -19.31 -3.18
C ALA A 129 4.53 -17.84 -2.76
N TYR A 130 3.82 -17.00 -3.55
CA TYR A 130 3.70 -15.55 -3.33
C TYR A 130 2.32 -15.10 -2.87
N VAL A 131 1.31 -15.97 -2.88
CA VAL A 131 0.02 -15.64 -2.30
C VAL A 131 0.10 -15.60 -0.77
N ALA A 132 -0.68 -14.71 -0.16
CA ALA A 132 -0.78 -14.57 1.28
C ALA A 132 -2.09 -15.18 1.81
N PRO A 133 -2.09 -15.99 2.88
CA PRO A 133 -3.32 -16.44 3.51
C PRO A 133 -4.07 -15.26 4.12
N ILE A 134 -5.37 -15.17 3.86
CA ILE A 134 -6.25 -14.16 4.48
C ILE A 134 -6.86 -14.78 5.74
N PRO A 135 -6.59 -14.22 6.94
CA PRO A 135 -7.21 -14.68 8.18
C PRO A 135 -8.75 -14.63 8.12
N ASP A 136 -9.44 -15.58 8.74
CA ASP A 136 -10.90 -15.67 8.72
C ASP A 136 -11.61 -14.45 9.33
N ALA A 137 -10.94 -13.76 10.25
CA ALA A 137 -11.43 -12.54 10.88
C ALA A 137 -11.46 -11.32 9.94
N LEU A 138 -10.83 -11.38 8.75
CA LEU A 138 -10.86 -10.34 7.74
C LEU A 138 -11.83 -10.74 6.62
N ASP A 139 -12.76 -9.86 6.24
CA ASP A 139 -13.46 -10.08 4.98
C ASP A 139 -12.55 -9.76 3.79
N PHE A 140 -12.94 -10.14 2.57
CA PHE A 140 -12.10 -9.89 1.39
C PHE A 140 -11.96 -8.40 1.08
N ALA A 141 -12.99 -7.60 1.34
CA ALA A 141 -12.95 -6.17 1.06
C ALA A 141 -12.03 -5.42 2.02
N ASP A 142 -11.97 -5.85 3.29
CA ASP A 142 -11.00 -5.32 4.25
C ASP A 142 -9.58 -5.77 3.90
N ALA A 143 -9.41 -7.04 3.52
CA ALA A 143 -8.10 -7.61 3.21
C ALA A 143 -7.46 -7.02 1.95
N ALA A 144 -8.25 -6.69 0.92
CA ALA A 144 -7.70 -6.22 -0.35
C ALA A 144 -6.81 -4.97 -0.22
N PRO A 145 -7.22 -3.86 0.41
CA PRO A 145 -6.34 -2.71 0.60
C PRO A 145 -5.11 -2.99 1.48
N LEU A 146 -5.17 -4.04 2.30
CA LEU A 146 -4.04 -4.43 3.14
C LEU A 146 -2.92 -5.09 2.34
N MET A 147 -3.19 -5.60 1.12
CA MET A 147 -2.19 -6.21 0.24
C MET A 147 -1.15 -5.19 -0.28
N CYS A 148 -1.47 -3.90 -0.26
CA CYS A 148 -0.56 -2.82 -0.64
C CYS A 148 -0.46 -1.76 0.46
N ALA A 149 -1.52 -0.95 0.65
CA ALA A 149 -1.49 0.19 1.55
C ALA A 149 -1.27 -0.22 3.02
N GLY A 150 -1.95 -1.26 3.50
CA GLY A 150 -1.74 -1.78 4.85
C GLY A 150 -0.34 -2.32 5.07
N LEU A 151 0.14 -3.16 4.15
CA LEU A 151 1.51 -3.69 4.16
C LEU A 151 2.55 -2.56 4.17
N THR A 152 2.36 -1.55 3.32
CA THR A 152 3.29 -0.43 3.19
C THR A 152 3.43 0.36 4.48
N VAL A 153 2.33 0.70 5.16
CA VAL A 153 2.40 1.47 6.41
C VAL A 153 2.87 0.62 7.58
N TYR A 154 2.48 -0.67 7.64
CA TYR A 154 2.97 -1.61 8.64
C TYR A 154 4.50 -1.75 8.57
N ASN A 155 5.04 -1.96 7.37
CA ASN A 155 6.48 -2.03 7.15
C ASN A 155 7.18 -0.68 7.33
N GLY A 156 6.54 0.41 6.93
CA GLY A 156 7.07 1.76 7.15
C GLY A 156 7.36 2.04 8.61
N LEU A 157 6.44 1.66 9.51
CA LEU A 157 6.63 1.77 10.97
C LEU A 157 7.80 0.89 11.43
N ARG A 158 7.85 -0.37 11.01
CA ARG A 158 8.91 -1.31 11.41
C ARG A 158 10.29 -0.87 10.90
N ASN A 159 10.39 -0.47 9.62
CA ASN A 159 11.64 -0.03 9.01
C ASN A 159 12.12 1.31 9.60
N ALA A 160 11.21 2.15 10.11
CA ALA A 160 11.53 3.38 10.82
C ALA A 160 12.03 3.15 12.26
N GLY A 161 12.03 1.92 12.75
CA GLY A 161 12.44 1.60 14.12
C GLY A 161 11.41 1.99 15.17
N PHE A 162 10.10 2.03 14.79
CA PHE A 162 9.01 2.38 15.70
C PHE A 162 8.95 1.47 16.94
N GLU A 163 8.73 2.08 18.10
CA GLU A 163 8.46 1.40 19.37
C GLU A 163 7.11 1.84 19.97
N PRO A 164 6.38 0.96 20.71
CA PRO A 164 5.14 1.34 21.38
C PRO A 164 5.36 2.52 22.34
N GLY A 165 4.48 3.53 22.24
CA GLY A 165 4.59 4.79 22.97
C GLY A 165 5.21 5.93 22.17
N ASP A 166 5.81 5.66 21.03
CA ASP A 166 6.35 6.67 20.14
C ASP A 166 5.28 7.65 19.62
N ARG A 167 5.73 8.88 19.35
CA ARG A 167 4.96 9.89 18.63
C ARG A 167 5.16 9.69 17.13
N VAL A 168 4.08 9.27 16.46
CA VAL A 168 4.05 9.02 15.02
C VAL A 168 3.27 10.13 14.32
N ALA A 169 3.89 10.84 13.41
CA ALA A 169 3.25 11.83 12.57
C ALA A 169 2.96 11.23 11.17
N VAL A 170 1.73 11.35 10.69
CA VAL A 170 1.32 10.86 9.38
C VAL A 170 1.08 12.04 8.45
N ILE A 171 1.90 12.18 7.40
CA ILE A 171 1.73 13.23 6.38
C ILE A 171 0.71 12.76 5.35
N GLY A 172 -0.43 13.45 5.30
CA GLY A 172 -1.55 13.17 4.41
C GLY A 172 -2.53 12.16 4.99
N LEU A 173 -3.83 12.47 4.88
CA LEU A 173 -4.93 11.62 5.30
C LEU A 173 -5.75 11.18 4.07
N GLY A 174 -5.13 10.36 3.24
CA GLY A 174 -5.72 9.71 2.07
C GLY A 174 -5.79 8.21 2.25
N GLY A 175 -5.92 7.48 1.13
CA GLY A 175 -6.03 6.02 1.13
C GLY A 175 -4.86 5.26 1.79
N LEU A 176 -3.66 5.83 1.83
CA LEU A 176 -2.51 5.27 2.55
C LEU A 176 -2.44 5.80 3.98
N GLY A 177 -2.64 7.12 4.16
CA GLY A 177 -2.47 7.76 5.47
C GLY A 177 -3.48 7.33 6.52
N HIS A 178 -4.77 7.10 6.18
CA HIS A 178 -5.73 6.62 7.16
C HIS A 178 -5.32 5.24 7.73
N LEU A 179 -4.79 4.33 6.88
CA LEU A 179 -4.22 3.07 7.35
C LEU A 179 -2.96 3.29 8.19
N GLY A 180 -2.14 4.31 7.86
CA GLY A 180 -1.00 4.73 8.69
C GLY A 180 -1.41 5.10 10.11
N VAL A 181 -2.52 5.85 10.26
CA VAL A 181 -3.08 6.19 11.58
C VAL A 181 -3.57 4.94 12.29
N LEU A 182 -4.37 4.09 11.62
CA LEU A 182 -4.95 2.87 12.22
C LEU A 182 -3.86 1.89 12.69
N TYR A 183 -2.88 1.58 11.84
CA TYR A 183 -1.78 0.69 12.23
C TYR A 183 -0.92 1.28 13.35
N ALA A 184 -0.54 2.57 13.27
CA ALA A 184 0.25 3.21 14.32
C ALA A 184 -0.48 3.18 15.67
N LYS A 185 -1.78 3.49 15.69
CA LYS A 185 -2.62 3.39 16.90
C LYS A 185 -2.68 1.96 17.45
N ALA A 186 -2.96 0.99 16.58
CA ALA A 186 -3.03 -0.41 16.97
C ALA A 186 -1.69 -0.95 17.53
N MET A 187 -0.56 -0.42 17.03
CA MET A 187 0.78 -0.73 17.52
C MET A 187 1.17 0.03 18.80
N GLY A 188 0.29 0.92 19.31
CA GLY A 188 0.51 1.63 20.58
C GLY A 188 1.16 3.00 20.43
N ALA A 189 1.12 3.59 19.25
CA ALA A 189 1.62 4.96 19.01
C ALA A 189 0.67 6.04 19.57
N ARG A 190 1.25 7.19 19.87
CA ARG A 190 0.56 8.48 19.92
C ARG A 190 0.62 9.08 18.51
N VAL A 191 -0.50 9.44 17.93
CA VAL A 191 -0.55 9.79 16.51
C VAL A 191 -0.94 11.24 16.29
N ALA A 192 -0.16 11.95 15.44
CA ALA A 192 -0.52 13.22 14.85
C ALA A 192 -0.77 13.05 13.33
N VAL A 193 -1.74 13.78 12.78
CA VAL A 193 -1.99 13.84 11.33
C VAL A 193 -1.61 15.22 10.82
N LEU A 194 -0.81 15.27 9.74
CA LEU A 194 -0.46 16.49 9.01
C LEU A 194 -1.24 16.50 7.69
N SER A 195 -2.01 17.54 7.44
CA SER A 195 -2.84 17.61 6.22
C SER A 195 -2.99 19.04 5.72
N SER A 196 -2.98 19.19 4.38
CA SER A 196 -3.33 20.43 3.69
C SER A 196 -4.83 20.71 3.62
N SER A 197 -5.66 19.78 4.09
CA SER A 197 -7.13 19.86 4.04
C SER A 197 -7.67 19.98 5.47
N PRO A 198 -8.00 21.18 5.97
CA PRO A 198 -8.49 21.39 7.34
C PRO A 198 -9.79 20.64 7.65
N ASP A 199 -10.63 20.38 6.65
CA ASP A 199 -11.87 19.62 6.75
C ASP A 199 -11.67 18.15 7.16
N LYS A 200 -10.44 17.66 7.19
CA LYS A 200 -10.08 16.30 7.63
C LYS A 200 -9.78 16.17 9.13
N GLU A 201 -9.91 17.23 9.89
CA GLU A 201 -9.62 17.20 11.32
C GLU A 201 -10.53 16.22 12.07
N ASP A 202 -11.83 16.24 11.77
CA ASP A 202 -12.78 15.34 12.42
C ASP A 202 -12.51 13.88 12.03
N GLU A 203 -12.23 13.59 10.75
CA GLU A 203 -11.83 12.26 10.29
C GLU A 203 -10.55 11.78 11.01
N ALA A 204 -9.55 12.65 11.18
CA ALA A 204 -8.34 12.31 11.91
C ALA A 204 -8.61 11.93 13.37
N LYS A 205 -9.50 12.68 14.05
CA LYS A 205 -9.92 12.38 15.43
C LYS A 205 -10.69 11.07 15.53
N GLU A 206 -11.61 10.80 14.59
CA GLU A 206 -12.35 9.53 14.52
C GLU A 206 -11.43 8.33 14.36
N LEU A 207 -10.36 8.46 13.56
CA LEU A 207 -9.31 7.46 13.42
C LEU A 207 -8.44 7.30 14.67
N GLY A 208 -8.57 8.20 15.64
CA GLY A 208 -7.87 8.17 16.92
C GLY A 208 -6.57 8.97 16.93
N ALA A 209 -6.38 9.93 16.03
CA ALA A 209 -5.26 10.87 16.11
C ALA A 209 -5.40 11.77 17.36
N GLU A 210 -4.31 11.96 18.07
CA GLU A 210 -4.23 12.85 19.24
C GLU A 210 -4.14 14.32 18.82
N ARG A 211 -3.50 14.56 17.67
CA ARG A 211 -3.31 15.89 17.10
C ARG A 211 -3.63 15.93 15.62
N PHE A 212 -4.15 17.06 15.20
CA PHE A 212 -4.24 17.45 13.79
C PHE A 212 -3.41 18.72 13.59
N ILE A 213 -2.52 18.69 12.60
CA ILE A 213 -1.64 19.79 12.25
C ILE A 213 -1.96 20.20 10.81
N SER A 214 -2.53 21.40 10.63
CA SER A 214 -2.76 21.96 9.31
C SER A 214 -1.44 22.42 8.69
N GLU A 215 -1.27 22.18 7.37
CA GLU A 215 -0.17 22.73 6.59
C GLU A 215 -0.30 24.27 6.41
N GLU A 216 -1.43 24.85 6.81
CA GLU A 216 -1.67 26.29 6.78
C GLU A 216 -1.35 26.92 8.15
N GLY A 217 -0.57 27.98 8.15
CA GLY A 217 -0.28 28.77 9.35
C GLY A 217 1.09 28.49 9.96
N THR A 218 1.18 27.68 11.00
CA THR A 218 2.44 27.36 11.69
C THR A 218 3.30 26.42 10.85
N ALA A 219 4.63 26.61 10.87
CA ALA A 219 5.55 25.69 10.21
C ALA A 219 5.38 24.26 10.77
N LEU A 220 5.32 23.25 9.89
CA LEU A 220 5.09 21.85 10.31
C LEU A 220 6.12 21.37 11.33
N SER A 221 7.39 21.75 11.14
CA SER A 221 8.48 21.42 12.07
C SER A 221 8.27 22.02 13.46
N GLU A 222 7.83 23.28 13.55
CA GLU A 222 7.56 23.94 14.84
C GLU A 222 6.40 23.26 15.56
N ALA A 223 5.29 23.01 14.84
CA ALA A 223 4.13 22.33 15.41
C ALA A 223 4.43 20.91 15.89
N LEU A 224 5.36 20.21 15.22
CA LEU A 224 5.85 18.90 15.68
C LEU A 224 6.77 19.03 16.89
N LEU A 225 7.69 20.00 16.93
CA LEU A 225 8.58 20.20 18.08
C LEU A 225 7.80 20.61 19.35
N ASP A 226 6.70 21.36 19.21
CA ASP A 226 5.77 21.68 20.29
C ASP A 226 5.03 20.44 20.84
N TRP A 227 5.06 19.34 20.10
CA TRP A 227 4.55 18.06 20.55
C TRP A 227 5.64 17.27 21.29
N GLU A 228 5.94 17.70 22.49
CA GLU A 228 6.89 17.08 23.43
C GLU A 228 8.28 16.81 22.81
N GLY A 229 8.77 17.75 21.98
CA GLY A 229 10.11 17.67 21.40
C GLY A 229 10.23 16.97 20.06
N GLY A 230 9.10 16.74 19.37
CA GLY A 230 9.07 16.25 17.99
C GLY A 230 8.56 14.83 17.82
N ALA A 231 8.34 14.42 16.57
CA ALA A 231 7.91 13.08 16.22
C ALA A 231 9.09 12.09 16.24
N ASN A 232 8.88 10.88 16.79
CA ASN A 232 9.87 9.80 16.70
C ASN A 232 9.87 9.19 15.30
N VAL A 233 8.68 9.08 14.69
CA VAL A 233 8.51 8.59 13.32
C VAL A 233 7.61 9.53 12.54
N ILE A 234 7.98 9.87 11.31
CA ILE A 234 7.11 10.52 10.34
C ILE A 234 6.85 9.53 9.20
N LEU A 235 5.59 9.15 8.98
CA LEU A 235 5.16 8.39 7.81
C LEU A 235 4.74 9.35 6.70
N ALA A 236 5.54 9.47 5.66
CA ALA A 236 5.25 10.33 4.53
C ALA A 236 4.40 9.58 3.49
N THR A 237 3.08 9.71 3.57
CA THR A 237 2.12 8.98 2.74
C THR A 237 1.52 9.81 1.60
N ALA A 238 1.63 11.15 1.68
CA ALA A 238 1.14 12.05 0.64
C ALA A 238 2.05 12.05 -0.60
N PRO A 239 1.50 12.19 -1.82
CA PRO A 239 2.27 12.28 -3.05
C PRO A 239 2.83 13.70 -3.27
N SER A 240 3.49 14.26 -2.27
CA SER A 240 4.08 15.62 -2.27
C SER A 240 5.35 15.65 -1.44
N THR A 241 6.42 16.22 -2.00
CA THR A 241 7.73 16.33 -1.33
C THR A 241 7.82 17.54 -0.39
N ARG A 242 7.00 18.58 -0.61
CA ARG A 242 7.03 19.80 0.22
C ARG A 242 6.77 19.52 1.70
N PRO A 243 5.65 18.85 2.10
CA PRO A 243 5.41 18.58 3.52
C PRO A 243 6.46 17.62 4.12
N MET A 244 7.11 16.77 3.30
CA MET A 244 8.24 15.94 3.76
C MET A 244 9.44 16.80 4.15
N THR A 245 9.80 17.78 3.29
CA THR A 245 10.86 18.75 3.55
C THR A 245 10.54 19.58 4.78
N ASP A 246 9.33 20.12 4.88
CA ASP A 246 8.92 21.04 5.93
C ASP A 246 8.79 20.34 7.31
N ALA A 247 8.44 19.07 7.34
CA ALA A 247 8.25 18.31 8.57
C ALA A 247 9.54 17.67 9.11
N LEU A 248 10.54 17.37 8.27
CA LEU A 248 11.76 16.65 8.67
C LEU A 248 12.50 17.31 9.85
N PRO A 249 12.66 18.65 9.94
CA PRO A 249 13.28 19.27 11.10
C PRO A 249 12.47 19.12 12.40
N GLY A 250 11.18 18.75 12.30
CA GLY A 250 10.28 18.46 13.43
C GLY A 250 10.42 17.05 14.01
N LEU A 251 11.33 16.24 13.50
CA LEU A 251 11.69 14.96 14.13
C LEU A 251 12.36 15.17 15.48
N ALA A 252 12.05 14.32 16.43
CA ALA A 252 12.78 14.19 17.68
C ALA A 252 14.25 13.77 17.43
N PRO A 253 15.15 13.91 18.42
CA PRO A 253 16.46 13.28 18.32
C PRO A 253 16.34 11.78 18.02
N ASP A 254 17.17 11.29 17.09
CA ASP A 254 17.17 9.91 16.59
C ASP A 254 15.89 9.49 15.80
N GLY A 255 15.02 10.45 15.49
CA GLY A 255 13.76 10.20 14.78
C GLY A 255 13.97 9.88 13.30
N THR A 256 12.99 9.19 12.71
CA THR A 256 13.03 8.73 11.32
C THR A 256 11.84 9.26 10.50
N LEU A 257 12.13 9.86 9.33
CA LEU A 257 11.13 10.10 8.30
C LEU A 257 11.18 8.95 7.28
N ALA A 258 10.09 8.19 7.18
CA ALA A 258 9.92 7.10 6.23
C ALA A 258 9.08 7.57 5.03
N VAL A 259 9.69 7.55 3.84
CA VAL A 259 9.03 7.89 2.57
C VAL A 259 8.31 6.65 2.06
N LEU A 260 6.98 6.71 1.98
CA LEU A 260 6.07 5.64 1.54
C LEU A 260 5.31 6.04 0.27
N GLY A 261 4.88 7.28 0.19
CA GLY A 261 4.15 7.81 -0.96
C GLY A 261 5.09 8.16 -2.11
N ALA A 262 4.78 7.65 -3.31
CA ALA A 262 5.51 8.04 -4.50
C ALA A 262 5.13 9.49 -4.87
N ALA A 263 6.08 10.42 -4.72
CA ALA A 263 5.94 11.82 -5.04
C ALA A 263 6.92 12.21 -6.17
N ALA A 264 6.47 13.05 -7.08
CA ALA A 264 7.37 13.69 -8.03
C ALA A 264 8.13 14.84 -7.36
N GLY A 265 9.40 15.04 -7.75
CA GLY A 265 10.25 16.11 -7.23
C GLY A 265 11.27 15.62 -6.20
N GLU A 266 11.88 16.56 -5.49
CA GLU A 266 12.98 16.32 -4.57
C GLU A 266 12.59 16.68 -3.12
N ILE A 267 13.12 15.93 -2.16
CA ILE A 267 13.08 16.28 -0.74
C ILE A 267 14.35 17.07 -0.45
N SER A 268 14.24 18.34 -0.06
CA SER A 268 15.38 19.15 0.29
C SER A 268 15.74 18.94 1.77
N VAL A 269 16.97 18.56 2.05
CA VAL A 269 17.45 18.24 3.40
C VAL A 269 18.77 18.95 3.66
N SER A 270 18.84 19.76 4.73
CA SER A 270 20.11 20.31 5.19
C SER A 270 20.93 19.22 5.91
N PRO A 271 22.24 19.09 5.65
CA PRO A 271 23.09 18.19 6.44
C PRO A 271 22.97 18.40 7.95
N MET A 272 22.77 19.64 8.40
CA MET A 272 22.64 19.96 9.81
C MET A 272 21.31 19.49 10.41
N ASP A 273 20.26 19.34 9.60
CA ASP A 273 18.99 18.75 10.05
C ASP A 273 19.17 17.29 10.43
N LEU A 274 20.08 16.58 9.76
CA LEU A 274 20.41 15.18 10.07
C LEU A 274 21.42 15.08 11.20
N ILE A 275 22.57 15.76 11.09
CA ILE A 275 23.69 15.63 12.03
C ILE A 275 23.31 16.15 13.41
N GLY A 276 22.61 17.30 13.49
CA GLY A 276 22.34 18.02 14.74
C GLY A 276 21.54 17.22 15.77
N ALA A 277 20.71 16.29 15.32
CA ALA A 277 19.89 15.42 16.18
C ALA A 277 19.91 13.94 15.76
N ARG A 278 20.87 13.51 14.94
CA ARG A 278 20.98 12.15 14.41
C ARG A 278 19.69 11.65 13.78
N ARG A 279 19.05 12.49 12.96
CA ARG A 279 17.80 12.15 12.28
C ARG A 279 18.04 11.30 11.06
N HIS A 280 17.04 10.49 10.70
CA HIS A 280 17.09 9.55 9.59
C HIS A 280 16.05 9.89 8.54
N LEU A 281 16.42 9.73 7.27
CA LEU A 281 15.51 9.76 6.11
C LEU A 281 15.67 8.43 5.38
N ILE A 282 14.60 7.66 5.30
CA ILE A 282 14.60 6.34 4.67
C ILE A 282 13.49 6.21 3.63
N GLY A 283 13.71 5.39 2.58
CA GLY A 283 12.66 4.87 1.72
C GLY A 283 12.18 3.51 2.25
N SER A 284 10.88 3.26 2.27
CA SER A 284 10.33 1.97 2.65
C SER A 284 9.38 1.47 1.55
N PRO A 285 9.75 0.41 0.81
CA PRO A 285 8.86 -0.25 -0.14
C PRO A 285 7.74 -1.00 0.59
N SER A 286 6.77 -1.56 -0.18
CA SER A 286 5.63 -2.25 0.43
C SER A 286 6.07 -3.40 1.34
N GLY A 287 6.56 -4.52 0.81
CA GLY A 287 7.06 -5.60 1.65
C GLY A 287 7.17 -6.94 0.92
N SER A 288 7.80 -7.89 1.59
CA SER A 288 8.07 -9.25 1.15
C SER A 288 6.97 -10.23 1.60
N ARG A 289 7.09 -11.50 1.23
CA ARG A 289 6.11 -12.55 1.55
C ARG A 289 5.86 -12.73 3.05
N LYS A 290 6.88 -12.56 3.88
CA LYS A 290 6.73 -12.61 5.33
C LYS A 290 5.96 -11.40 5.84
N ASP A 291 6.29 -10.23 5.33
CA ASP A 291 5.73 -8.97 5.83
C ASP A 291 4.22 -8.88 5.57
N ILE A 292 3.74 -9.35 4.41
CA ILE A 292 2.29 -9.35 4.14
C ILE A 292 1.54 -10.29 5.08
N ARG A 293 2.09 -11.46 5.42
CA ARG A 293 1.48 -12.37 6.38
C ARG A 293 1.40 -11.75 7.77
N ASP A 294 2.50 -11.13 8.22
CA ASP A 294 2.56 -10.44 9.51
C ASP A 294 1.56 -9.27 9.56
N ALA A 295 1.49 -8.45 8.49
CA ALA A 295 0.58 -7.31 8.41
C ALA A 295 -0.91 -7.71 8.46
N LEU A 296 -1.29 -8.77 7.72
CA LEU A 296 -2.66 -9.30 7.72
C LEU A 296 -3.02 -9.92 9.08
N GLN A 297 -2.10 -10.71 9.66
CA GLN A 297 -2.33 -11.32 10.97
C GLN A 297 -2.45 -10.24 12.06
N PHE A 298 -1.61 -9.20 11.99
CA PHE A 298 -1.69 -8.05 12.89
C PHE A 298 -3.06 -7.35 12.75
N ALA A 299 -3.48 -7.04 11.51
CA ALA A 299 -4.77 -6.41 11.26
C ALA A 299 -5.95 -7.23 11.78
N ALA A 300 -5.92 -8.55 11.58
CA ALA A 300 -6.93 -9.47 12.08
C ALA A 300 -6.99 -9.50 13.62
N THR A 301 -5.82 -9.48 14.28
CA THR A 301 -5.71 -9.57 15.75
C THR A 301 -6.10 -8.27 16.46
N HIS A 302 -5.78 -7.13 15.83
CA HIS A 302 -5.97 -5.79 16.44
C HIS A 302 -7.12 -4.99 15.81
N ASP A 303 -7.97 -5.65 15.03
CA ASP A 303 -9.15 -5.07 14.39
C ASP A 303 -8.84 -3.82 13.53
N VAL A 304 -7.73 -3.85 12.81
CA VAL A 304 -7.41 -2.79 11.84
C VAL A 304 -8.25 -2.98 10.57
N ARG A 305 -9.18 -2.06 10.34
CA ARG A 305 -10.12 -2.09 9.21
C ARG A 305 -10.02 -0.82 8.40
N PRO A 306 -9.77 -0.92 7.07
CA PRO A 306 -9.77 0.26 6.22
C PRO A 306 -11.18 0.85 6.05
N TYR A 307 -11.29 2.16 5.84
CA TYR A 307 -12.52 2.76 5.34
C TYR A 307 -12.65 2.48 3.86
N ILE A 308 -13.64 1.67 3.48
CA ILE A 308 -13.81 1.18 2.11
C ILE A 308 -15.15 1.60 1.49
N THR A 309 -15.11 1.88 0.19
CA THR A 309 -16.28 2.00 -0.68
C THR A 309 -16.21 0.86 -1.70
N ARG A 310 -17.31 0.10 -1.84
CA ARG A 310 -17.40 -1.00 -2.82
C ARG A 310 -18.00 -0.46 -4.12
N ARG A 311 -17.39 -0.80 -5.24
CA ARG A 311 -17.85 -0.48 -6.60
C ARG A 311 -17.77 -1.74 -7.46
N PRO A 312 -18.66 -1.94 -8.44
CA PRO A 312 -18.53 -3.06 -9.37
C PRO A 312 -17.25 -2.96 -10.22
N LEU A 313 -16.77 -4.07 -10.75
CA LEU A 313 -15.57 -4.14 -11.61
C LEU A 313 -15.70 -3.19 -12.81
N GLU A 314 -16.88 -3.08 -13.37
CA GLU A 314 -17.21 -2.25 -14.52
C GLU A 314 -16.94 -0.75 -14.29
N ASP A 315 -16.95 -0.30 -13.03
CA ASP A 315 -16.68 1.09 -12.65
C ASP A 315 -15.18 1.44 -12.59
N ALA A 316 -14.27 0.50 -12.92
CA ALA A 316 -12.82 0.70 -12.78
C ALA A 316 -12.32 1.97 -13.46
N ALA A 317 -12.79 2.28 -14.66
CA ALA A 317 -12.41 3.49 -15.40
C ALA A 317 -12.86 4.77 -14.65
N ASP A 318 -14.09 4.79 -14.16
CA ASP A 318 -14.66 5.94 -13.43
C ASP A 318 -13.91 6.15 -12.11
N VAL A 319 -13.61 5.05 -11.38
CA VAL A 319 -12.85 5.11 -10.12
C VAL A 319 -11.44 5.64 -10.34
N LEU A 320 -10.74 5.23 -11.40
CA LEU A 320 -9.41 5.76 -11.74
C LEU A 320 -9.48 7.26 -12.10
N ASN A 321 -10.54 7.71 -12.81
CA ASN A 321 -10.76 9.11 -13.12
C ASN A 321 -11.07 9.93 -11.85
N GLU A 322 -11.93 9.44 -10.96
CA GLU A 322 -12.21 10.07 -9.66
C GLU A 322 -10.95 10.18 -8.79
N MET A 323 -10.08 9.16 -8.84
CA MET A 323 -8.78 9.18 -8.16
C MET A 323 -7.85 10.25 -8.75
N HIS A 324 -7.78 10.35 -10.07
CA HIS A 324 -6.99 11.40 -10.75
C HIS A 324 -7.45 12.80 -10.34
N GLU A 325 -8.75 13.01 -10.24
CA GLU A 325 -9.38 14.27 -9.81
C GLU A 325 -9.37 14.48 -8.28
N ARG A 326 -8.76 13.57 -7.50
CA ARG A 326 -8.67 13.62 -6.03
C ARG A 326 -10.02 13.67 -5.33
N ARG A 327 -11.06 13.07 -5.92
CA ARG A 327 -12.43 13.04 -5.36
C ARG A 327 -12.70 11.85 -4.44
N LEU A 328 -11.80 10.86 -4.40
CA LEU A 328 -11.97 9.66 -3.56
C LEU A 328 -11.58 9.92 -2.10
N ARG A 329 -12.34 9.32 -1.19
CA ARG A 329 -12.04 9.25 0.25
C ARG A 329 -11.83 7.79 0.66
N GLY A 330 -10.91 7.56 1.62
CA GLY A 330 -10.60 6.21 2.08
C GLY A 330 -10.05 5.31 0.96
N ARG A 331 -10.55 4.07 0.89
CA ARG A 331 -10.18 3.08 -0.13
C ARG A 331 -11.40 2.68 -0.97
N VAL A 332 -11.18 2.45 -2.24
CA VAL A 332 -12.17 1.82 -3.11
C VAL A 332 -11.74 0.40 -3.39
N VAL A 333 -12.70 -0.53 -3.33
CA VAL A 333 -12.51 -1.92 -3.76
C VAL A 333 -13.50 -2.25 -4.87
N LEU A 334 -13.01 -2.84 -5.94
CA LEU A 334 -13.82 -3.34 -7.03
C LEU A 334 -14.33 -4.74 -6.67
N THR A 335 -15.64 -4.92 -6.68
CA THR A 335 -16.28 -6.23 -6.48
C THR A 335 -16.40 -6.93 -7.82
N VAL A 336 -15.97 -8.19 -7.88
CA VAL A 336 -15.84 -8.94 -9.13
C VAL A 336 -16.92 -10.01 -9.27
N ALA A 337 -17.43 -10.58 -8.18
CA ALA A 337 -18.44 -11.63 -8.19
C ALA A 337 -19.47 -11.45 -7.09
#